data_079fcd07359741eae42e5924b4ae08ea
#
_entry.id   079fcd07359741eae42e5924b4ae08ea
#
_cell.length_a   1.000
_cell.length_b   1.000
_cell.length_c   1.000
_cell.angle_alpha   90.00
_cell.angle_beta   90.00
_cell.angle_gamma   90.00
#
_symmetry.space_group_name_H-M   'P 1'
#
loop_
_entity.id
_entity.type
_entity.pdbx_description
1 polymer ?
#
loop_
_entity_poly.entity_id
_entity_poly.type
_entity_poly.pdbx_seq_one_letter_code
_entity_poly.pdbx_strand_id
1 'polypeptide(L)'
;MPARVNPDVPGEPRLVRKVGKRIRELREKKGLTMAELGASPKGVVYFQRQYVWKMETGRVAPSLSALAHFAKRLDVPLADLLRGI
;
A
#
# COMPACT_ATOMS: atom_id res chain seq x y z
N MET A 1 -4.57 -4.92 13.32
CA MET A 1 -3.33 -4.12 13.46
C MET A 1 -2.46 -4.34 12.24
N PRO A 2 -1.84 -3.28 11.71
CA PRO A 2 -0.91 -3.46 10.61
C PRO A 2 0.30 -4.28 11.06
N ALA A 3 0.83 -5.09 10.15
CA ALA A 3 2.01 -5.87 10.42
C ALA A 3 3.24 -4.98 10.50
N ARG A 4 4.08 -5.19 11.50
CA ARG A 4 5.36 -4.49 11.61
C ARG A 4 6.34 -5.06 10.60
N VAL A 5 7.25 -4.19 10.11
CA VAL A 5 8.38 -4.65 9.33
C VAL A 5 9.29 -5.48 10.23
N ASN A 6 9.63 -6.68 9.78
CA ASN A 6 10.52 -7.56 10.54
C ASN A 6 11.95 -7.46 9.98
N PRO A 7 12.86 -6.75 10.68
CA PRO A 7 14.23 -6.57 10.19
C PRO A 7 15.04 -7.86 10.20
N ASP A 8 14.58 -8.89 10.92
CA ASP A 8 15.28 -10.17 10.99
C ASP A 8 15.03 -11.06 9.79
N VAL A 9 14.00 -10.74 8.99
CA VAL A 9 13.75 -11.45 7.73
C VAL A 9 14.60 -10.80 6.63
N PRO A 10 15.56 -11.55 6.04
CA PRO A 10 16.43 -10.98 5.00
C PRO A 10 15.61 -10.37 3.85
N GLY A 11 15.89 -9.11 3.54
CA GLY A 11 15.24 -8.41 2.45
C GLY A 11 13.86 -7.83 2.75
N GLU A 12 13.26 -8.12 3.89
CA GLU A 12 11.91 -7.61 4.18
C GLU A 12 11.84 -6.08 4.25
N PRO A 13 12.73 -5.38 4.96
CA PRO A 13 12.65 -3.92 4.99
C PRO A 13 12.75 -3.28 3.61
N ARG A 14 13.60 -3.82 2.75
CA ARG A 14 13.74 -3.35 1.36
C ARG A 14 12.48 -3.64 0.55
N LEU A 15 11.92 -4.84 0.70
CA LEU A 15 10.70 -5.24 0.01
C LEU A 15 9.53 -4.33 0.38
N VAL A 16 9.35 -4.07 1.68
CA VAL A 16 8.27 -3.22 2.18
C VAL A 16 8.39 -1.81 1.61
N ARG A 17 9.61 -1.25 1.59
CA ARG A 17 9.81 0.08 1.00
C ARG A 17 9.51 0.11 -0.50
N LYS A 18 9.90 -0.94 -1.23
CA LYS A 18 9.65 -1.01 -2.68
C LYS A 18 8.16 -1.10 -2.98
N VAL A 19 7.44 -1.93 -2.25
CA VAL A 19 5.99 -2.07 -2.42
C VAL A 19 5.29 -0.73 -2.10
N GLY A 20 5.67 -0.11 -0.99
CA GLY A 20 5.11 1.18 -0.59
C GLY A 20 5.35 2.26 -1.63
N LYS A 21 6.56 2.35 -2.15
CA LYS A 21 6.91 3.30 -3.19
C LYS A 21 6.11 3.06 -4.48
N ARG A 22 5.96 1.80 -4.86
CA ARG A 22 5.17 1.41 -6.03
C ARG A 22 3.73 1.85 -5.90
N ILE A 23 3.12 1.59 -4.74
CA ILE A 23 1.74 1.99 -4.48
C ILE A 23 1.61 3.51 -4.52
N ARG A 24 2.55 4.24 -3.93
CA ARG A 24 2.55 5.70 -3.97
C ARG A 24 2.61 6.23 -5.40
N GLU A 25 3.50 5.69 -6.23
CA GLU A 25 3.63 6.11 -7.63
C GLU A 25 2.32 5.90 -8.39
N LEU A 26 1.69 4.74 -8.21
CA LEU A 26 0.41 4.45 -8.85
C LEU A 26 -0.70 5.35 -8.33
N ARG A 27 -0.70 5.63 -7.03
CA ARG A 27 -1.68 6.52 -6.41
C ARG A 27 -1.57 7.94 -6.99
N GLU A 28 -0.35 8.47 -7.03
CA GLU A 28 -0.11 9.82 -7.55
C GLU A 28 -0.45 9.91 -9.04
N LYS A 29 -0.09 8.88 -9.80
CA LYS A 29 -0.42 8.81 -11.22
C LYS A 29 -1.94 8.83 -11.45
N LYS A 30 -2.70 8.21 -10.57
CA LYS A 30 -4.16 8.20 -10.66
C LYS A 30 -4.81 9.46 -10.06
N GLY A 31 -4.03 10.30 -9.42
CA GLY A 31 -4.52 11.55 -8.84
C GLY A 31 -5.29 11.37 -7.54
N LEU A 32 -5.04 10.28 -6.81
CA LEU A 32 -5.72 10.01 -5.54
C LEU A 32 -4.91 10.56 -4.37
N THR A 33 -5.62 11.08 -3.36
CA THR A 33 -5.03 11.38 -2.07
C THR A 33 -4.84 10.08 -1.28
N MET A 34 -4.05 10.13 -0.21
CA MET A 34 -3.90 8.98 0.68
C MET A 34 -5.24 8.56 1.28
N ALA A 35 -6.08 9.53 1.67
CA ALA A 35 -7.40 9.25 2.22
C ALA A 35 -8.29 8.56 1.18
N GLU A 36 -8.23 9.01 -0.06
CA GLU A 36 -9.00 8.41 -1.14
C GLU A 36 -8.53 6.99 -1.44
N LEU A 37 -7.22 6.73 -1.40
CA LEU A 37 -6.69 5.39 -1.60
C LEU A 37 -7.19 4.42 -0.53
N GLY A 38 -7.30 4.87 0.71
CA GLY A 38 -7.78 4.04 1.82
C GLY A 38 -9.28 3.84 1.84
N ALA A 39 -10.03 4.56 1.02
CA ALA A 39 -11.48 4.52 0.99
C ALA A 39 -11.99 3.86 -0.28
N SER A 40 -13.28 3.47 -0.26
CA SER A 40 -13.97 3.05 -1.47
C SER A 40 -14.29 4.29 -2.34
N PRO A 41 -14.64 4.10 -3.62
CA PRO A 41 -15.08 5.22 -4.46
C PRO A 41 -16.30 5.96 -3.87
N LYS A 42 -17.08 5.30 -3.03
CA LYS A 42 -18.23 5.89 -2.36
C LYS A 42 -17.89 6.58 -1.04
N GLY A 43 -16.62 6.57 -0.65
CA GLY A 43 -16.17 7.25 0.56
C GLY A 43 -16.16 6.42 1.83
N VAL A 44 -16.43 5.11 1.74
CA VAL A 44 -16.33 4.24 2.92
C VAL A 44 -14.85 4.02 3.25
N VAL A 45 -14.44 4.40 4.46
CA VAL A 45 -13.05 4.30 4.88
C VAL A 45 -12.75 2.89 5.37
N TYR A 46 -11.87 2.18 4.67
CA TYR A 46 -11.38 0.87 5.09
C TYR A 46 -9.99 0.97 5.74
N PHE A 47 -9.16 1.90 5.25
CA PHE A 47 -7.82 2.15 5.78
C PHE A 47 -7.63 3.64 5.90
N GLN A 48 -7.30 4.11 7.10
CA GLN A 48 -7.14 5.53 7.34
C GLN A 48 -5.87 6.06 6.70
N ARG A 49 -5.84 7.37 6.47
CA ARG A 49 -4.71 8.05 5.83
C ARG A 49 -3.37 7.74 6.50
N GLN A 50 -3.35 7.67 7.84
CA GLN A 50 -2.12 7.38 8.57
C GLN A 50 -1.55 6.00 8.26
N TYR A 51 -2.43 5.00 8.10
CA TYR A 51 -1.99 3.67 7.71
C TYR A 51 -1.40 3.68 6.29
N VAL A 52 -2.07 4.38 5.37
CA VAL A 52 -1.57 4.51 3.99
C VAL A 52 -0.19 5.17 3.98
N TRP A 53 -0.01 6.24 4.76
CA TRP A 53 1.28 6.91 4.88
C TRP A 53 2.36 5.98 5.43
N LYS A 54 2.06 5.24 6.49
CA LYS A 54 3.03 4.30 7.08
C LYS A 54 3.42 3.21 6.09
N MET A 55 2.46 2.71 5.33
CA MET A 55 2.71 1.68 4.33
C MET A 55 3.55 2.25 3.17
N GLU A 56 3.20 3.42 2.66
CA GLU A 56 3.93 4.02 1.54
C GLU A 56 5.37 4.40 1.90
N THR A 57 5.62 4.68 3.17
CA THR A 57 6.95 5.04 3.65
C THR A 57 7.74 3.86 4.20
N GLY A 58 7.19 2.65 4.12
CA GLY A 58 7.89 1.43 4.54
C GLY A 58 7.94 1.21 6.04
N ARG A 59 7.10 1.90 6.81
CA ARG A 59 7.05 1.75 8.28
C ARG A 59 6.26 0.53 8.74
N VAL A 60 5.30 0.10 7.93
CA VAL A 60 4.51 -1.10 8.18
C VAL A 60 4.39 -1.88 6.88
N ALA A 61 4.33 -3.21 7.01
CA ALA A 61 4.02 -4.08 5.88
C ALA A 61 2.50 -4.10 5.68
N PRO A 62 2.01 -3.86 4.47
CA PRO A 62 0.58 -3.96 4.23
C PRO A 62 0.10 -5.40 4.37
N SER A 63 -1.10 -5.58 4.93
CA SER A 63 -1.73 -6.88 4.96
C SER A 63 -2.15 -7.29 3.54
N LEU A 64 -2.40 -8.58 3.34
CA LEU A 64 -2.90 -9.06 2.06
C LEU A 64 -4.23 -8.38 1.71
N SER A 65 -5.11 -8.20 2.70
CA SER A 65 -6.39 -7.50 2.50
C SER A 65 -6.18 -6.06 2.06
N ALA A 66 -5.21 -5.36 2.66
CA ALA A 66 -4.88 -3.99 2.27
C ALA A 66 -4.36 -3.93 0.85
N LEU A 67 -3.44 -4.84 0.48
CA LEU A 67 -2.91 -4.90 -0.88
C LEU A 67 -4.03 -5.15 -1.89
N ALA A 68 -4.95 -6.06 -1.60
CA ALA A 68 -6.07 -6.34 -2.48
C ALA A 68 -6.96 -5.10 -2.66
N HIS A 69 -7.24 -4.38 -1.58
CA HIS A 69 -8.02 -3.14 -1.65
C HIS A 69 -7.29 -2.08 -2.49
N PHE A 70 -6.00 -1.87 -2.25
CA PHE A 70 -5.23 -0.86 -2.98
C PHE A 70 -5.17 -1.19 -4.48
N ALA A 71 -4.95 -2.46 -4.83
CA ALA A 71 -4.93 -2.87 -6.24
C ALA A 71 -6.28 -2.57 -6.90
N LYS A 72 -7.37 -2.91 -6.24
CA LYS A 72 -8.71 -2.64 -6.74
C LYS A 72 -8.97 -1.13 -6.88
N ARG A 73 -8.58 -0.37 -5.87
CA ARG A 73 -8.79 1.09 -5.86
C ARG A 73 -7.95 1.78 -6.95
N LEU A 74 -6.76 1.25 -7.21
CA LEU A 74 -5.85 1.76 -8.23
C LEU A 74 -6.17 1.20 -9.63
N ASP A 75 -7.11 0.28 -9.71
CA ASP A 75 -7.55 -0.34 -10.97
C ASP A 75 -6.40 -1.08 -11.68
N VAL A 76 -5.61 -1.81 -10.90
CA VAL A 76 -4.51 -2.63 -11.40
C VAL A 76 -4.60 -4.03 -10.81
N PRO A 77 -4.05 -5.04 -11.49
CA PRO A 77 -3.93 -6.38 -10.90
C PRO A 77 -3.06 -6.34 -9.66
N LEU A 78 -3.35 -7.20 -8.68
CA LEU A 78 -2.55 -7.29 -7.45
C LEU A 78 -1.06 -7.51 -7.79
N ALA A 79 -0.78 -8.33 -8.80
CA ALA A 79 0.59 -8.61 -9.23
C ALA A 79 1.38 -7.35 -9.61
N ASP A 80 0.70 -6.30 -10.09
CA ASP A 80 1.36 -5.05 -10.46
C ASP A 80 1.95 -4.32 -9.27
N LEU A 81 1.39 -4.52 -8.07
CA LEU A 81 1.93 -3.93 -6.84
C LEU A 81 3.26 -4.57 -6.44
N LEU A 82 3.51 -5.79 -6.91
CA LEU A 82 4.69 -6.59 -6.58
C LEU A 82 5.67 -6.70 -7.76
N ARG A 83 5.37 -6.03 -8.87
CA ARG A 83 6.21 -6.13 -10.07
C ARG A 83 7.59 -5.54 -9.84
N GLY A 84 8.64 -6.27 -10.25
CA GLY A 84 10.01 -5.81 -10.15
C GLY A 84 10.65 -5.97 -8.78
N ILE A 85 10.01 -6.74 -7.93
CA ILE A 85 10.48 -6.94 -6.55
C ILE A 85 11.15 -8.30 -6.39
#